data_0fc9ad046140acfb8fce860dadac42c0
#
_entry.id   0fc9ad046140acfb8fce860dadac42c0
#
_cell.length_a   1.000
_cell.length_b   1.000
_cell.length_c   1.000
_cell.angle_alpha   90.00
_cell.angle_beta   90.00
_cell.angle_gamma   90.00
#
_symmetry.space_group_name_H-M   'P 1'
#
loop_
_entity.id
_entity.type
_entity.pdbx_description
1 polymer ?
#
loop_
_entity_poly.entity_id
_entity_poly.type
_entity_poly.pdbx_seq_one_letter_code
_entity_poly.pdbx_strand_id
1 'polypeptide(L)'
;VTYDSTGTYTNVYTDVNGCDSTVTLDLTINYSTSSTVSVTACDSFDWDGVTYDSTGTYTNVYTDINGCDSIVMLDLTIHVSPNDATVTQNGDSLTVNVTTGTPPYTYLWNTNETTQSILPDSSGSYYCVVTDANGCQDWSNLYTYTSTSIQNISYNNLNIYPNPTRGLLNIEFENIDNKISSVSVVNVLGDKIYNDNLDNKTFK
;
A
#
# COMPACT_ATOMS: atom_id res chain seq x y z
N VAL A 1 -18.42 -32.53 52.68
CA VAL A 1 -17.31 -32.92 51.77
C VAL A 1 -17.42 -32.07 50.52
N THR A 2 -16.33 -31.44 50.08
CA THR A 2 -16.25 -30.67 48.85
C THR A 2 -15.43 -31.49 47.86
N TYR A 3 -15.91 -31.60 46.64
CA TYR A 3 -15.21 -32.31 45.54
C TYR A 3 -14.80 -31.26 44.48
N ASP A 4 -13.58 -31.33 44.02
CA ASP A 4 -12.92 -30.40 43.10
C ASP A 4 -12.46 -31.05 41.77
N SER A 5 -12.80 -32.32 41.60
CA SER A 5 -12.45 -33.09 40.38
C SER A 5 -13.61 -33.96 39.90
N THR A 6 -13.63 -34.19 38.59
CA THR A 6 -14.56 -35.15 37.97
C THR A 6 -14.23 -36.57 38.48
N GLY A 7 -15.26 -37.31 38.88
CA GLY A 7 -15.10 -38.68 39.33
C GLY A 7 -16.34 -39.26 39.98
N THR A 8 -16.28 -40.52 40.31
CA THR A 8 -17.32 -41.22 41.04
C THR A 8 -16.94 -41.30 42.51
N TYR A 9 -17.76 -40.74 43.37
CA TYR A 9 -17.53 -40.65 44.82
C TYR A 9 -18.58 -41.48 45.55
N THR A 10 -18.14 -42.28 46.50
CA THR A 10 -19.02 -43.18 47.24
C THR A 10 -18.95 -42.87 48.71
N ASN A 11 -20.14 -42.64 49.33
CA ASN A 11 -20.30 -42.51 50.78
C ASN A 11 -21.17 -43.65 51.31
N VAL A 12 -20.74 -44.17 52.44
CA VAL A 12 -21.52 -45.19 53.18
C VAL A 12 -22.15 -44.55 54.39
N TYR A 13 -23.42 -44.71 54.54
CA TYR A 13 -24.21 -44.22 55.70
C TYR A 13 -24.76 -45.46 56.41
N THR A 14 -24.41 -45.58 57.70
CA THR A 14 -24.92 -46.60 58.58
C THR A 14 -26.14 -46.10 59.36
N ASP A 15 -27.28 -46.85 59.29
CA ASP A 15 -28.50 -46.46 60.02
C ASP A 15 -28.40 -46.85 61.51
N VAL A 16 -29.41 -46.46 62.30
CA VAL A 16 -29.46 -46.71 63.73
C VAL A 16 -29.57 -48.22 64.08
N ASN A 17 -29.89 -49.06 63.12
CA ASN A 17 -29.97 -50.52 63.30
C ASN A 17 -28.70 -51.24 62.78
N GLY A 18 -27.68 -50.49 62.35
CA GLY A 18 -26.40 -51.00 61.85
C GLY A 18 -26.42 -51.45 60.37
N CYS A 19 -27.46 -51.04 59.58
CA CYS A 19 -27.51 -51.34 58.16
C CYS A 19 -26.80 -50.22 57.36
N ASP A 20 -25.87 -50.63 56.48
CA ASP A 20 -25.13 -49.71 55.61
C ASP A 20 -25.91 -49.43 54.32
N SER A 21 -25.99 -48.13 53.99
CA SER A 21 -26.53 -47.62 52.71
C SER A 21 -25.40 -46.93 51.95
N THR A 22 -25.11 -47.38 50.74
CA THR A 22 -24.09 -46.77 49.87
C THR A 22 -24.74 -45.77 48.90
N VAL A 23 -24.26 -44.54 48.90
CA VAL A 23 -24.65 -43.55 47.94
C VAL A 23 -23.44 -43.21 47.04
N THR A 24 -23.66 -43.34 45.74
CA THR A 24 -22.68 -43.03 44.74
C THR A 24 -23.03 -41.72 44.04
N LEU A 25 -22.09 -40.78 43.98
CA LEU A 25 -22.17 -39.54 43.24
C LEU A 25 -21.26 -39.59 42.02
N ASP A 26 -21.81 -39.55 40.80
CA ASP A 26 -21.05 -39.31 39.61
C ASP A 26 -21.00 -37.79 39.36
N LEU A 27 -19.84 -37.23 39.51
CA LEU A 27 -19.59 -35.78 39.38
C LEU A 27 -18.79 -35.50 38.14
N THR A 28 -19.30 -34.62 37.29
CA THR A 28 -18.58 -34.00 36.19
C THR A 28 -18.34 -32.54 36.49
N ILE A 29 -17.10 -32.15 36.53
CA ILE A 29 -16.70 -30.75 36.69
C ILE A 29 -16.18 -30.26 35.36
N ASN A 30 -16.84 -29.24 34.80
CA ASN A 30 -16.39 -28.53 33.63
C ASN A 30 -15.63 -27.30 34.09
N TYR A 31 -14.58 -26.93 33.33
CA TYR A 31 -13.70 -25.84 33.68
C TYR A 31 -13.79 -24.74 32.62
N SER A 32 -13.77 -23.50 33.06
CA SER A 32 -13.53 -22.33 32.21
C SER A 32 -12.12 -22.39 31.63
N THR A 33 -11.95 -21.96 30.39
CA THR A 33 -10.67 -21.89 29.69
C THR A 33 -10.32 -20.46 29.34
N SER A 34 -9.03 -20.20 29.16
CA SER A 34 -8.56 -18.92 28.63
C SER A 34 -7.51 -19.15 27.55
N SER A 35 -7.54 -18.33 26.53
CA SER A 35 -6.55 -18.32 25.46
C SER A 35 -6.24 -16.90 25.03
N THR A 36 -5.02 -16.70 24.48
CA THR A 36 -4.61 -15.42 23.90
C THR A 36 -4.22 -15.61 22.46
N VAL A 37 -4.70 -14.74 21.59
CA VAL A 37 -4.34 -14.68 20.17
C VAL A 37 -3.67 -13.34 19.93
N SER A 38 -2.46 -13.34 19.35
CA SER A 38 -1.74 -12.12 18.98
C SER A 38 -1.91 -11.88 17.49
N VAL A 39 -2.33 -10.67 17.12
CA VAL A 39 -2.56 -10.25 15.72
C VAL A 39 -1.89 -8.91 15.49
N THR A 40 -1.29 -8.77 14.30
CA THR A 40 -0.80 -7.49 13.79
C THR A 40 -1.54 -7.18 12.49
N ALA A 41 -2.08 -5.98 12.38
CA ALA A 41 -2.84 -5.53 11.22
C ALA A 41 -2.53 -4.08 10.88
N CYS A 42 -2.93 -3.67 9.67
CA CYS A 42 -2.83 -2.29 9.22
C CYS A 42 -4.18 -1.60 9.38
N ASP A 43 -4.18 -0.41 9.94
CA ASP A 43 -5.29 0.51 10.16
C ASP A 43 -6.43 -0.05 11.02
N SER A 44 -6.91 -1.25 10.76
CA SER A 44 -7.97 -1.89 11.54
C SER A 44 -7.95 -3.42 11.43
N PHE A 45 -8.65 -4.05 12.36
CA PHE A 45 -8.85 -5.50 12.38
C PHE A 45 -10.28 -5.83 12.83
N ASP A 46 -10.96 -6.68 12.07
CA ASP A 46 -12.30 -7.16 12.42
C ASP A 46 -12.18 -8.44 13.24
N TRP A 47 -12.73 -8.41 14.46
CA TRP A 47 -12.79 -9.56 15.33
C TRP A 47 -14.19 -9.70 15.92
N ASP A 48 -14.81 -10.84 15.66
CA ASP A 48 -16.14 -11.19 16.18
C ASP A 48 -17.24 -10.18 15.83
N GLY A 49 -17.14 -9.59 14.64
CA GLY A 49 -18.10 -8.60 14.14
C GLY A 49 -17.90 -7.18 14.70
N VAL A 50 -16.80 -6.95 15.42
CA VAL A 50 -16.38 -5.63 15.88
C VAL A 50 -15.08 -5.23 15.21
N THR A 51 -15.03 -4.01 14.65
CA THR A 51 -13.83 -3.42 14.06
C THR A 51 -13.02 -2.70 15.12
N TYR A 52 -11.74 -3.04 15.26
CA TYR A 52 -10.78 -2.42 16.16
C TYR A 52 -9.74 -1.66 15.33
N ASP A 53 -9.54 -0.38 15.64
CA ASP A 53 -8.62 0.54 14.96
C ASP A 53 -7.42 0.96 15.83
N SER A 54 -7.30 0.38 17.01
CA SER A 54 -6.29 0.76 17.99
C SER A 54 -5.57 -0.46 18.55
N THR A 55 -4.27 -0.31 18.77
CA THR A 55 -3.47 -1.31 19.50
C THR A 55 -3.99 -1.47 20.92
N GLY A 56 -4.17 -2.72 21.36
CA GLY A 56 -4.67 -3.01 22.69
C GLY A 56 -4.98 -4.48 22.91
N THR A 57 -5.38 -4.80 24.14
CA THR A 57 -5.87 -6.14 24.48
C THR A 57 -7.40 -6.08 24.62
N TYR A 58 -8.05 -6.93 23.83
CA TYR A 58 -9.52 -7.03 23.79
C TYR A 58 -9.95 -8.41 24.25
N THR A 59 -11.10 -8.52 24.88
CA THR A 59 -11.57 -9.76 25.50
C THR A 59 -12.98 -10.08 25.06
N ASN A 60 -13.18 -11.32 24.60
CA ASN A 60 -14.48 -11.90 24.36
C ASN A 60 -14.71 -13.11 25.26
N VAL A 61 -15.93 -13.26 25.72
CA VAL A 61 -16.37 -14.37 26.57
C VAL A 61 -17.36 -15.23 25.79
N TYR A 62 -17.05 -16.51 25.66
CA TYR A 62 -17.90 -17.48 25.02
C TYR A 62 -18.36 -18.50 26.07
N THR A 63 -19.64 -18.76 26.11
CA THR A 63 -20.19 -19.81 26.99
C THR A 63 -20.30 -21.11 26.22
N ASP A 64 -19.69 -22.18 26.73
CA ASP A 64 -19.77 -23.50 26.12
C ASP A 64 -21.14 -24.18 26.37
N ILE A 65 -21.35 -25.33 25.75
CA ILE A 65 -22.60 -26.09 25.87
C ILE A 65 -22.91 -26.54 27.31
N ASN A 66 -21.90 -26.56 28.19
CA ASN A 66 -22.02 -26.95 29.60
C ASN A 66 -22.22 -25.75 30.53
N GLY A 67 -22.29 -24.53 29.96
CA GLY A 67 -22.45 -23.30 30.71
C GLY A 67 -21.16 -22.75 31.32
N CYS A 68 -19.99 -23.28 30.95
CA CYS A 68 -18.71 -22.73 31.38
C CYS A 68 -18.21 -21.65 30.42
N ASP A 69 -17.69 -20.57 31.00
CA ASP A 69 -17.16 -19.47 30.21
C ASP A 69 -15.75 -19.78 29.69
N SER A 70 -15.52 -19.47 28.43
CA SER A 70 -14.20 -19.49 27.78
C SER A 70 -13.83 -18.06 27.44
N ILE A 71 -12.70 -17.59 27.98
CA ILE A 71 -12.19 -16.24 27.74
C ILE A 71 -11.18 -16.29 26.62
N VAL A 72 -11.41 -15.54 25.54
CA VAL A 72 -10.42 -15.33 24.50
C VAL A 72 -9.95 -13.88 24.55
N MET A 73 -8.66 -13.69 24.70
CA MET A 73 -8.00 -12.40 24.65
C MET A 73 -7.33 -12.21 23.29
N LEU A 74 -7.61 -11.08 22.64
CA LEU A 74 -6.92 -10.61 21.46
C LEU A 74 -5.86 -9.58 21.87
N ASP A 75 -4.60 -9.88 21.66
CA ASP A 75 -3.48 -8.94 21.78
C ASP A 75 -3.22 -8.36 20.38
N LEU A 76 -3.76 -7.18 20.12
CA LEU A 76 -3.81 -6.55 18.80
C LEU A 76 -2.76 -5.43 18.69
N THR A 77 -1.94 -5.51 17.65
CA THR A 77 -1.06 -4.42 17.23
C THR A 77 -1.58 -3.83 15.91
N ILE A 78 -1.92 -2.55 15.90
CA ILE A 78 -2.32 -1.81 14.71
C ILE A 78 -1.19 -0.89 14.28
N HIS A 79 -0.81 -1.00 13.01
CA HIS A 79 0.09 -0.09 12.31
C HIS A 79 -0.69 0.82 11.38
N VAL A 80 -0.30 2.09 11.33
CA VAL A 80 -0.90 3.06 10.40
C VAL A 80 -0.28 2.88 9.02
N SER A 81 -1.11 2.75 7.99
CA SER A 81 -0.68 2.68 6.60
C SER A 81 -0.15 4.02 6.08
N PRO A 82 0.66 4.03 5.00
CA PRO A 82 1.12 5.27 4.35
C PRO A 82 -0.01 5.92 3.51
N ASN A 83 -1.16 6.20 4.14
CA ASN A 83 -2.44 6.58 3.51
C ASN A 83 -2.50 8.03 3.03
N ASP A 84 -1.43 8.81 3.18
CA ASP A 84 -1.26 10.17 2.67
C ASP A 84 -0.33 10.27 1.47
N ALA A 85 0.01 9.13 0.85
CA ALA A 85 0.90 9.09 -0.29
C ALA A 85 0.40 9.95 -1.45
N THR A 86 1.22 10.93 -1.87
CA THR A 86 0.87 11.86 -2.94
C THR A 86 1.96 11.95 -3.99
N VAL A 87 1.57 11.89 -5.27
CA VAL A 87 2.47 12.16 -6.39
C VAL A 87 2.46 13.64 -6.69
N THR A 88 3.64 14.22 -6.77
CA THR A 88 3.87 15.63 -7.18
C THR A 88 4.87 15.68 -8.32
N GLN A 89 4.72 16.67 -9.21
CA GLN A 89 5.65 16.93 -10.31
C GLN A 89 6.63 18.03 -9.91
N ASN A 90 7.92 17.80 -10.19
CA ASN A 90 8.98 18.80 -10.10
C ASN A 90 9.82 18.76 -11.39
N GLY A 91 9.61 19.74 -12.26
CA GLY A 91 10.14 19.69 -13.63
C GLY A 91 9.56 18.52 -14.40
N ASP A 92 10.44 17.66 -14.93
CA ASP A 92 10.04 16.45 -15.68
C ASP A 92 9.94 15.21 -14.78
N SER A 93 10.22 15.33 -13.49
CA SER A 93 10.20 14.22 -12.54
C SER A 93 8.88 14.16 -11.76
N LEU A 94 8.37 12.95 -11.52
CA LEU A 94 7.32 12.67 -10.57
C LEU A 94 7.93 12.10 -9.29
N THR A 95 7.50 12.60 -8.14
CA THR A 95 8.01 12.19 -6.83
C THR A 95 6.84 11.84 -5.91
N VAL A 96 6.95 10.71 -5.21
CA VAL A 96 6.00 10.32 -4.15
C VAL A 96 6.42 10.94 -2.82
N ASN A 97 5.49 11.62 -2.17
CA ASN A 97 5.63 12.17 -0.82
C ASN A 97 4.72 11.39 0.12
N VAL A 98 5.27 11.00 1.28
CA VAL A 98 4.58 10.22 2.31
C VAL A 98 4.98 10.78 3.66
N THR A 99 4.02 10.96 4.57
CA THR A 99 4.26 11.42 5.95
C THR A 99 3.68 10.49 7.02
N THR A 100 2.77 9.59 6.64
CA THR A 100 2.18 8.54 7.50
C THR A 100 2.84 7.19 7.27
N GLY A 101 2.56 6.22 8.13
CA GLY A 101 3.23 4.92 8.12
C GLY A 101 4.60 4.94 8.81
N THR A 102 5.31 3.85 8.75
CA THR A 102 6.62 3.66 9.42
C THR A 102 7.74 3.55 8.39
N PRO A 103 8.69 4.52 8.32
CA PRO A 103 9.82 4.39 7.43
C PRO A 103 10.78 3.24 7.83
N PRO A 104 11.58 2.65 6.90
CA PRO A 104 11.71 3.06 5.50
C PRO A 104 10.55 2.60 4.61
N TYR A 105 10.33 3.35 3.51
CA TYR A 105 9.31 3.02 2.53
C TYR A 105 9.92 2.37 1.29
N THR A 106 9.15 1.49 0.65
CA THR A 106 9.40 0.98 -0.69
C THR A 106 8.30 1.42 -1.63
N TYR A 107 8.62 1.54 -2.91
CA TYR A 107 7.76 2.13 -3.93
C TYR A 107 7.58 1.15 -5.07
N LEU A 108 6.40 1.12 -5.65
CA LEU A 108 6.11 0.39 -6.89
C LEU A 108 5.16 1.22 -7.74
N TRP A 109 5.69 1.81 -8.80
CA TRP A 109 4.90 2.56 -9.76
C TRP A 109 4.12 1.63 -10.70
N ASN A 110 3.05 2.15 -11.26
CA ASN A 110 2.29 1.43 -12.31
C ASN A 110 3.10 1.13 -13.57
N THR A 111 4.28 1.72 -13.71
CA THR A 111 5.27 1.51 -14.76
C THR A 111 6.37 0.50 -14.38
N ASN A 112 6.30 -0.07 -13.17
CA ASN A 112 7.22 -1.04 -12.54
C ASN A 112 8.54 -0.46 -12.01
N GLU A 113 8.75 0.86 -12.02
CA GLU A 113 9.86 1.46 -11.30
C GLU A 113 9.66 1.36 -9.78
N THR A 114 10.79 1.30 -9.05
CA THR A 114 10.79 1.11 -7.59
C THR A 114 11.48 2.24 -6.82
N THR A 115 11.81 3.33 -7.50
CA THR A 115 12.41 4.51 -6.89
C THR A 115 11.34 5.49 -6.39
N GLN A 116 11.66 6.29 -5.39
CA GLN A 116 10.76 7.34 -4.88
C GLN A 116 10.38 8.36 -5.97
N SER A 117 11.28 8.62 -6.91
CA SER A 117 11.06 9.54 -8.02
C SER A 117 11.34 8.84 -9.34
N ILE A 118 10.54 9.16 -10.36
CA ILE A 118 10.67 8.65 -11.72
C ILE A 118 10.69 9.78 -12.74
N LEU A 119 11.21 9.49 -13.93
CA LEU A 119 11.13 10.36 -15.11
C LEU A 119 10.15 9.70 -16.10
N PRO A 120 8.92 10.20 -16.23
CA PRO A 120 7.95 9.63 -17.15
C PRO A 120 8.40 9.75 -18.61
N ASP A 121 8.35 8.65 -19.37
CA ASP A 121 8.72 8.62 -20.77
C ASP A 121 7.63 9.20 -21.70
N SER A 122 6.39 9.25 -21.24
CA SER A 122 5.23 9.67 -22.05
C SER A 122 4.14 10.31 -21.21
N SER A 123 3.27 11.07 -21.85
CA SER A 123 2.03 11.54 -21.23
C SER A 123 1.16 10.36 -20.80
N GLY A 124 0.59 10.42 -19.62
CA GLY A 124 -0.20 9.32 -19.07
C GLY A 124 -0.60 9.55 -17.62
N SER A 125 -1.25 8.54 -17.06
CA SER A 125 -1.64 8.54 -15.65
C SER A 125 -0.69 7.67 -14.85
N TYR A 126 -0.15 8.23 -13.77
CA TYR A 126 0.85 7.63 -12.91
C TYR A 126 0.33 7.55 -11.49
N TYR A 127 0.61 6.44 -10.84
CA TYR A 127 0.37 6.22 -9.42
C TYR A 127 1.43 5.26 -8.88
N CYS A 128 1.59 5.27 -7.56
CA CYS A 128 2.56 4.44 -6.88
C CYS A 128 1.91 3.71 -5.70
N VAL A 129 2.21 2.44 -5.53
CA VAL A 129 1.96 1.71 -4.29
C VAL A 129 3.13 1.95 -3.36
N VAL A 130 2.85 2.44 -2.16
CA VAL A 130 3.85 2.64 -1.12
C VAL A 130 3.68 1.56 -0.07
N THR A 131 4.79 0.92 0.31
CA THR A 131 4.82 -0.07 1.39
C THR A 131 5.76 0.44 2.47
N ASP A 132 5.30 0.43 3.70
CA ASP A 132 6.08 0.84 4.86
C ASP A 132 6.92 -0.31 5.46
N ALA A 133 7.67 -0.02 6.53
CA ALA A 133 8.54 -1.00 7.21
C ALA A 133 7.76 -2.13 7.90
N ASN A 134 6.49 -1.95 8.21
CA ASN A 134 5.62 -2.95 8.82
C ASN A 134 4.89 -3.81 7.77
N GLY A 135 5.07 -3.51 6.47
CA GLY A 135 4.40 -4.17 5.37
C GLY A 135 3.01 -3.61 5.05
N CYS A 136 2.62 -2.50 5.69
CA CYS A 136 1.37 -1.81 5.38
C CYS A 136 1.50 -1.07 4.06
N GLN A 137 0.45 -1.13 3.23
CA GLN A 137 0.47 -0.58 1.88
C GLN A 137 -0.71 0.35 1.65
N ASP A 138 -0.47 1.40 0.86
CA ASP A 138 -1.53 2.20 0.27
C ASP A 138 -1.10 2.76 -1.09
N TRP A 139 -2.07 3.33 -1.79
CA TRP A 139 -1.93 3.86 -3.13
C TRP A 139 -1.81 5.38 -3.06
N SER A 140 -0.91 5.94 -3.86
CA SER A 140 -0.89 7.39 -4.05
C SER A 140 -2.15 7.85 -4.81
N ASN A 141 -2.39 9.16 -4.83
CA ASN A 141 -3.32 9.75 -5.80
C ASN A 141 -2.92 9.40 -7.24
N LEU A 142 -3.91 9.31 -8.12
CA LEU A 142 -3.66 9.26 -9.55
C LEU A 142 -3.18 10.63 -10.04
N TYR A 143 -2.02 10.69 -10.68
CA TYR A 143 -1.44 11.89 -11.25
C TYR A 143 -1.43 11.82 -12.77
N THR A 144 -1.97 12.84 -13.45
CA THR A 144 -1.92 12.92 -14.91
C THR A 144 -0.71 13.76 -15.32
N TYR A 145 0.28 13.10 -15.89
CA TYR A 145 1.46 13.74 -16.45
C TYR A 145 1.25 14.06 -17.93
N THR A 146 1.60 15.25 -18.32
CA THR A 146 1.62 15.67 -19.71
C THR A 146 3.05 15.99 -20.10
N SER A 147 3.63 15.16 -20.95
CA SER A 147 4.96 15.43 -21.52
C SER A 147 4.86 16.67 -22.40
N THR A 148 5.66 17.68 -22.04
CA THR A 148 5.83 18.88 -22.90
C THR A 148 6.99 18.70 -23.87
N SER A 149 7.71 17.58 -23.79
CA SER A 149 8.76 17.29 -24.73
C SER A 149 8.16 16.89 -26.08
N ILE A 150 8.51 17.62 -27.10
CA ILE A 150 8.36 17.14 -28.46
C ILE A 150 9.26 15.91 -28.56
N GLN A 151 8.65 14.72 -28.75
CA GLN A 151 9.43 13.53 -29.02
C GLN A 151 10.36 13.83 -30.21
N ASN A 152 11.61 13.34 -30.14
CA ASN A 152 12.51 13.43 -31.28
C ASN A 152 11.80 12.83 -32.51
N ILE A 153 11.19 13.68 -33.31
CA ILE A 153 10.70 13.26 -34.61
C ILE A 153 11.95 13.16 -35.46
N SER A 154 12.55 12.00 -35.45
CA SER A 154 13.61 11.69 -36.41
C SER A 154 12.94 11.49 -37.77
N TYR A 155 12.78 12.57 -38.49
CA TYR A 155 12.71 12.43 -39.93
C TYR A 155 14.12 12.08 -40.39
N ASN A 156 14.28 11.11 -41.29
CA ASN A 156 15.55 10.81 -41.93
C ASN A 156 16.18 12.15 -42.31
N ASN A 157 17.36 12.45 -41.69
CA ASN A 157 18.16 13.64 -41.95
C ASN A 157 17.83 14.93 -41.18
N LEU A 158 17.02 14.91 -40.13
CA LEU A 158 16.78 16.06 -39.25
C LEU A 158 17.08 15.69 -37.81
N ASN A 159 18.07 16.33 -37.18
CA ASN A 159 18.42 16.21 -35.77
C ASN A 159 18.12 17.51 -35.04
N ILE A 160 17.36 17.41 -33.95
CA ILE A 160 17.02 18.56 -33.09
C ILE A 160 17.51 18.23 -31.66
N TYR A 161 18.46 19.01 -31.13
CA TYR A 161 19.01 18.79 -29.80
C TYR A 161 19.51 20.10 -29.14
N PRO A 162 19.55 20.14 -27.82
CA PRO A 162 18.88 19.22 -26.89
C PRO A 162 17.36 19.44 -26.94
N ASN A 163 16.58 18.36 -26.69
CA ASN A 163 15.13 18.43 -26.62
C ASN A 163 14.67 17.60 -25.40
N PRO A 164 14.08 18.23 -24.35
CA PRO A 164 13.78 19.67 -24.24
C PRO A 164 15.03 20.58 -24.10
N THR A 165 14.94 21.81 -24.57
CA THR A 165 16.02 22.79 -24.46
C THR A 165 15.73 23.80 -23.35
N ARG A 166 16.80 24.19 -22.60
CA ARG A 166 16.77 25.29 -21.64
C ARG A 166 17.59 26.51 -22.14
N GLY A 167 17.95 26.52 -23.39
CA GLY A 167 18.77 27.57 -23.96
C GLY A 167 18.88 27.44 -25.49
N LEU A 168 20.08 27.21 -25.99
CA LEU A 168 20.31 27.07 -27.41
C LEU A 168 19.72 25.74 -27.94
N LEU A 169 18.91 25.82 -28.98
CA LEU A 169 18.39 24.71 -29.74
C LEU A 169 19.19 24.56 -31.03
N ASN A 170 19.80 23.41 -31.25
CA ASN A 170 20.48 23.10 -32.50
C ASN A 170 19.54 22.29 -33.39
N ILE A 171 19.49 22.71 -34.65
CA ILE A 171 18.73 22.02 -35.72
C ILE A 171 19.74 21.66 -36.79
N GLU A 172 20.01 20.35 -36.94
CA GLU A 172 20.93 19.84 -37.92
C GLU A 172 20.19 19.06 -39.01
N PHE A 173 20.58 19.31 -40.25
CA PHE A 173 20.07 18.61 -41.43
C PHE A 173 21.19 17.80 -42.03
N GLU A 174 21.05 16.48 -42.10
CA GLU A 174 22.02 15.59 -42.72
C GLU A 174 21.53 15.12 -44.10
N ASN A 175 22.43 15.16 -45.11
CA ASN A 175 22.21 14.61 -46.45
C ASN A 175 20.90 15.02 -47.14
N ILE A 176 20.65 16.33 -47.20
CA ILE A 176 19.41 16.85 -47.86
C ILE A 176 19.73 17.18 -49.30
N ASP A 177 19.19 16.37 -50.23
CA ASP A 177 19.27 16.62 -51.67
C ASP A 177 18.32 17.74 -52.11
N ASN A 178 17.37 18.13 -51.28
CA ASN A 178 16.39 19.19 -51.56
C ASN A 178 16.69 20.47 -50.78
N LYS A 179 16.52 21.61 -51.44
CA LYS A 179 16.67 22.92 -50.80
C LYS A 179 15.56 23.12 -49.73
N ILE A 180 15.97 23.36 -48.50
CA ILE A 180 15.04 23.86 -47.46
C ILE A 180 14.85 25.34 -47.71
N SER A 181 13.59 25.73 -47.91
CA SER A 181 13.24 27.15 -48.17
C SER A 181 12.97 27.94 -46.92
N SER A 182 12.50 27.30 -45.87
CA SER A 182 12.23 27.99 -44.59
C SER A 182 12.24 27.04 -43.40
N VAL A 183 12.55 27.60 -42.22
CA VAL A 183 12.40 26.94 -40.89
C VAL A 183 11.47 27.82 -40.05
N SER A 184 10.47 27.21 -39.43
CA SER A 184 9.57 27.89 -38.52
C SER A 184 9.46 27.11 -37.23
N VAL A 185 9.64 27.77 -36.09
CA VAL A 185 9.42 27.22 -34.75
C VAL A 185 8.14 27.84 -34.19
N VAL A 186 7.23 26.97 -33.74
CA VAL A 186 5.95 27.41 -33.14
C VAL A 186 5.86 26.90 -31.70
N ASN A 187 5.15 27.63 -30.84
CA ASN A 187 4.84 27.16 -29.50
C ASN A 187 3.66 26.17 -29.53
N VAL A 188 3.29 25.62 -28.36
CA VAL A 188 2.18 24.65 -28.22
C VAL A 188 0.81 25.25 -28.58
N LEU A 189 0.68 26.56 -28.67
CA LEU A 189 -0.54 27.27 -29.06
C LEU A 189 -0.57 27.56 -30.58
N GLY A 190 0.52 27.24 -31.31
CA GLY A 190 0.66 27.49 -32.72
C GLY A 190 1.27 28.86 -33.06
N ASP A 191 1.64 29.67 -32.08
CA ASP A 191 2.27 30.97 -32.31
C ASP A 191 3.69 30.78 -32.82
N LYS A 192 4.09 31.51 -33.83
CA LYS A 192 5.44 31.46 -34.37
C LYS A 192 6.40 32.18 -33.44
N ILE A 193 7.36 31.43 -32.87
CA ILE A 193 8.44 31.94 -32.02
C ILE A 193 9.65 32.33 -32.87
N TYR A 194 9.89 31.59 -33.95
CA TYR A 194 11.01 31.82 -34.86
C TYR A 194 10.58 31.48 -36.28
N ASN A 195 11.02 32.28 -37.26
CA ASN A 195 10.80 32.04 -38.65
C ASN A 195 11.97 32.63 -39.47
N ASP A 196 12.63 31.82 -40.24
CA ASP A 196 13.71 32.24 -41.13
C ASP A 196 13.53 31.63 -42.51
N ASN A 197 13.73 32.42 -43.53
CA ASN A 197 13.77 32.02 -44.93
C ASN A 197 15.19 31.64 -45.26
N LEU A 198 15.39 30.40 -45.64
CA LEU A 198 16.70 29.80 -45.90
C LEU A 198 17.09 29.80 -47.38
N ASP A 199 16.36 30.60 -48.19
CA ASP A 199 16.61 30.71 -49.62
C ASP A 199 18.09 31.08 -49.88
N ASN A 200 18.84 30.13 -50.49
CA ASN A 200 20.25 30.24 -50.83
C ASN A 200 21.29 30.08 -49.70
N LYS A 201 20.92 29.64 -48.51
CA LYS A 201 21.91 29.24 -47.50
C LYS A 201 22.29 27.78 -47.75
N THR A 202 23.57 27.53 -48.10
CA THR A 202 24.14 26.19 -48.10
C THR A 202 24.62 25.89 -46.71
N PHE A 203 24.00 24.88 -46.07
CA PHE A 203 24.51 24.30 -44.83
C PHE A 203 25.67 23.34 -45.18
N LYS A 204 26.79 23.48 -44.49
CA LYS A 204 27.90 22.54 -44.54
C LYS A 204 27.82 21.64 -43.34
#